data_25d5e869905a09f01a19436e86f9b35f
#
_entry.id   25d5e869905a09f01a19436e86f9b35f
#
_cell.length_a   1.000
_cell.length_b   1.000
_cell.length_c   1.000
_cell.angle_alpha   90.00
_cell.angle_beta   90.00
_cell.angle_gamma   90.00
#
_symmetry.space_group_name_H-M   'P 1'
#
loop_
_entity.id
_entity.type
_entity.pdbx_description
1 polymer ?
#
loop_
_entity_poly.entity_id
_entity_poly.type
_entity_poly.pdbx_seq_one_letter_code
_entity_poly.pdbx_strand_id
1 'polypeptide(L)'
;MNHRCSSRAQLVEPTRGYADISLAVMHKLAERPAPARRHSSSRKLVNNCAAGDNFAGGRPAPARTRSRVCNPKRIDGRLPVEPEALAPTSNRKTPQEGHHLSLVESRAKRRKNQRQQRHTMNDSQQWKQYPGFGAVDWASEKHSVIVVDQAGKVIEDFEIEHSALGWKKFREKLQAYGSIPFAIETSQGAAVEQLLEAGMIVYPLNPKSAQAYRDRKAPSGVKDDRLDAWSFADALRVDGQGWKALRPEEPLIKELRLVCRDEVSLIEQRTALILQLRHALAEYYPAALEAFKDWTSVSAWMFVQRFPSPELLAKAGKRQWQKFLHSRRLWGSDQGPRRMEIFAHATELSGSAPTANAKSLLALSLVQMLFVLEKQLAVYRQRIEALFARHPDHDLFGSLPGAGSKIAPRLLAEIGDERDRFEGDAQNLQCLGGTAPVTMHSGKYRHCHRRWACNKHLRHAIHLFAEKSLSRCAWAQIYYEYHRKKNRSHSDALRRLGHRWLKIIYKMWVDRTPYDPELHHRNQLQHGSWIFQLKACE
;
A
#
# COMPACT_ATOMS: atom_id res chain seq x y z
N MET A 1 61.35 -13.22 -31.75
CA MET A 1 60.63 -14.39 -32.31
C MET A 1 59.18 -14.29 -31.87
N ASN A 2 58.35 -14.08 -32.87
CA ASN A 2 56.89 -13.87 -32.75
C ASN A 2 56.17 -15.17 -32.42
N HIS A 3 55.18 -15.14 -31.52
CA HIS A 3 53.99 -15.96 -31.68
C HIS A 3 52.77 -15.18 -31.18
N ARG A 4 51.98 -14.75 -32.16
CA ARG A 4 50.58 -14.29 -31.99
C ARG A 4 49.70 -15.50 -31.72
N CYS A 5 48.87 -15.44 -30.71
CA CYS A 5 47.71 -16.30 -30.57
C CYS A 5 46.45 -15.44 -30.65
N SER A 6 45.75 -15.55 -31.76
CA SER A 6 44.47 -14.91 -32.07
C SER A 6 43.36 -15.85 -31.59
N SER A 7 42.58 -15.46 -30.62
CA SER A 7 41.31 -16.13 -30.27
C SER A 7 40.14 -15.33 -30.81
N ARG A 8 39.53 -15.87 -31.88
CA ARG A 8 38.24 -15.43 -32.41
C ARG A 8 37.14 -15.70 -31.40
N ALA A 9 36.51 -14.65 -30.90
CA ALA A 9 35.21 -14.72 -30.25
C ALA A 9 34.12 -14.86 -31.33
N GLN A 10 33.47 -16.02 -31.39
CA GLN A 10 32.26 -16.22 -32.18
C GLN A 10 31.10 -15.54 -31.48
N LEU A 11 30.58 -14.49 -32.11
CA LEU A 11 29.29 -13.89 -31.82
C LEU A 11 28.19 -14.88 -32.22
N VAL A 12 27.49 -15.42 -31.24
CA VAL A 12 26.26 -16.18 -31.46
C VAL A 12 25.13 -15.16 -31.66
N GLU A 13 24.64 -15.07 -32.89
CA GLU A 13 23.42 -14.29 -33.20
C GLU A 13 22.21 -14.86 -32.45
N PRO A 14 21.34 -14.02 -31.86
CA PRO A 14 20.08 -14.49 -31.27
C PRO A 14 19.10 -14.86 -32.39
N THR A 15 18.62 -16.09 -32.33
CA THR A 15 17.62 -16.68 -33.23
C THR A 15 16.37 -15.76 -33.31
N ARG A 16 16.17 -15.17 -34.49
CA ARG A 16 14.89 -14.58 -34.93
C ARG A 16 13.82 -15.68 -34.93
N GLY A 17 12.83 -15.59 -34.08
CA GLY A 17 11.73 -16.56 -34.10
C GLY A 17 10.60 -16.36 -33.10
N TYR A 18 10.76 -15.54 -32.06
CA TYR A 18 9.75 -15.38 -31.01
C TYR A 18 9.08 -13.99 -30.92
N ALA A 19 9.64 -12.97 -31.55
CA ALA A 19 9.05 -11.62 -31.57
C ALA A 19 7.85 -11.52 -32.54
N ASP A 20 7.89 -12.25 -33.65
CA ASP A 20 6.87 -12.16 -34.71
C ASP A 20 5.55 -12.86 -34.35
N ILE A 21 5.58 -13.88 -33.47
CA ILE A 21 4.36 -14.58 -33.05
C ILE A 21 3.57 -13.73 -32.03
N SER A 22 4.24 -12.93 -31.23
CA SER A 22 3.57 -12.07 -30.23
C SER A 22 2.85 -10.89 -30.88
N LEU A 23 3.41 -10.29 -31.93
CA LEU A 23 2.78 -9.19 -32.66
C LEU A 23 1.57 -9.66 -33.51
N ALA A 24 1.66 -10.85 -34.11
CA ALA A 24 0.58 -11.42 -34.91
C ALA A 24 -0.64 -11.82 -34.07
N VAL A 25 -0.44 -12.25 -32.82
CA VAL A 25 -1.53 -12.55 -31.89
C VAL A 25 -2.19 -11.27 -31.37
N MET A 26 -1.42 -10.20 -31.13
CA MET A 26 -1.98 -8.91 -30.70
C MET A 26 -2.76 -8.21 -31.82
N HIS A 27 -2.31 -8.31 -33.07
CA HIS A 27 -3.06 -7.76 -34.22
C HIS A 27 -4.40 -8.49 -34.47
N LYS A 28 -4.46 -9.81 -34.30
CA LYS A 28 -5.70 -10.59 -34.45
C LYS A 28 -6.70 -10.39 -33.32
N LEU A 29 -6.28 -9.93 -32.14
CA LEU A 29 -7.17 -9.58 -31.02
C LEU A 29 -7.76 -8.17 -31.15
N ALA A 30 -7.09 -7.26 -31.88
CA ALA A 30 -7.58 -5.92 -32.15
C ALA A 30 -8.67 -5.83 -33.25
N GLU A 31 -8.82 -6.87 -34.09
CA GLU A 31 -9.79 -6.90 -35.19
C GLU A 31 -11.13 -7.56 -34.86
N ARG A 32 -11.40 -7.92 -33.61
CA ARG A 32 -12.72 -8.43 -33.22
C ARG A 32 -13.66 -7.27 -32.89
N PRO A 33 -14.80 -7.10 -33.60
CA PRO A 33 -15.79 -6.11 -33.23
C PRO A 33 -16.36 -6.42 -31.85
N ALA A 34 -16.52 -5.39 -31.02
CA ALA A 34 -17.09 -5.47 -29.69
C ALA A 34 -18.50 -6.06 -29.75
N PRO A 35 -18.88 -6.98 -28.84
CA PRO A 35 -20.23 -7.51 -28.80
C PRO A 35 -21.23 -6.39 -28.50
N ALA A 36 -22.24 -6.24 -29.32
CA ALA A 36 -23.31 -5.28 -29.18
C ALA A 36 -23.95 -5.37 -27.79
N ARG A 37 -23.92 -4.28 -27.05
CA ARG A 37 -24.64 -4.15 -25.78
C ARG A 37 -26.13 -4.27 -26.03
N ARG A 38 -26.75 -5.32 -25.56
CA ARG A 38 -28.20 -5.41 -25.48
C ARG A 38 -28.69 -4.43 -24.42
N HIS A 39 -29.38 -3.38 -24.86
CA HIS A 39 -30.17 -2.52 -24.00
C HIS A 39 -31.29 -3.31 -23.37
N SER A 40 -31.22 -3.55 -22.06
CA SER A 40 -32.40 -3.99 -21.31
C SER A 40 -33.22 -2.73 -20.98
N SER A 41 -34.33 -2.56 -21.69
CA SER A 41 -35.32 -1.55 -21.40
C SER A 41 -35.99 -1.84 -20.05
N SER A 42 -35.69 -1.05 -19.04
CA SER A 42 -36.45 -1.05 -17.78
C SER A 42 -37.83 -0.42 -18.03
N ARG A 43 -38.87 -1.24 -18.07
CA ARG A 43 -40.24 -0.76 -18.02
C ARG A 43 -40.54 -0.13 -16.66
N LYS A 44 -40.81 1.16 -16.65
CA LYS A 44 -41.44 1.86 -15.53
C LYS A 44 -42.87 1.33 -15.38
N LEU A 45 -43.17 0.73 -14.22
CA LEU A 45 -44.52 0.51 -13.77
C LEU A 45 -45.01 1.75 -13.03
N VAL A 46 -45.98 2.40 -13.60
CA VAL A 46 -46.76 3.49 -13.03
C VAL A 46 -47.75 2.89 -12.05
N ASN A 47 -47.70 3.27 -10.79
CA ASN A 47 -48.70 2.96 -9.78
C ASN A 47 -49.87 3.92 -9.92
N ASN A 48 -51.03 3.38 -10.30
CA ASN A 48 -52.32 4.03 -10.09
C ASN A 48 -52.97 3.44 -8.84
N CYS A 49 -53.31 4.34 -7.90
CA CYS A 49 -54.15 4.08 -6.73
C CYS A 49 -55.61 3.97 -7.16
N ALA A 50 -56.31 2.91 -6.74
CA ALA A 50 -57.75 3.00 -6.46
C ALA A 50 -58.13 1.94 -5.43
N ALA A 51 -58.99 2.36 -4.54
CA ALA A 51 -59.52 1.77 -3.32
C ALA A 51 -60.36 0.53 -3.46
N GLY A 52 -60.54 -0.22 -2.37
CA GLY A 52 -61.67 -1.10 -2.17
C GLY A 52 -61.42 -2.35 -1.32
N ASP A 53 -61.74 -2.24 -0.06
CA ASP A 53 -62.46 -3.14 0.87
C ASP A 53 -62.21 -4.66 1.00
N ASN A 54 -61.89 -5.00 2.26
CA ASN A 54 -62.42 -6.11 3.10
C ASN A 54 -62.26 -7.59 2.68
N PHE A 55 -61.56 -8.39 3.45
CA PHE A 55 -62.16 -9.35 4.42
C PHE A 55 -61.07 -10.24 5.07
N ALA A 56 -61.34 -10.60 6.29
CA ALA A 56 -60.69 -11.30 7.34
C ALA A 56 -60.11 -12.72 7.00
N GLY A 57 -59.10 -13.11 7.80
CA GLY A 57 -58.80 -14.53 7.96
C GLY A 57 -57.37 -14.76 8.47
N GLY A 58 -57.25 -14.86 9.76
CA GLY A 58 -56.03 -15.01 10.54
C GLY A 58 -55.29 -16.33 10.43
N ARG A 59 -54.03 -16.31 10.79
CA ARG A 59 -53.38 -17.04 11.87
C ARG A 59 -51.85 -16.80 11.85
N PRO A 60 -51.15 -17.00 12.97
CA PRO A 60 -50.02 -16.18 13.35
C PRO A 60 -48.67 -16.83 13.08
N ALA A 61 -47.65 -16.00 12.91
CA ALA A 61 -46.23 -16.39 12.89
C ALA A 61 -45.72 -16.70 14.30
N PRO A 62 -44.78 -17.64 14.49
CA PRO A 62 -44.26 -17.98 15.80
C PRO A 62 -43.25 -16.96 16.33
N ALA A 63 -43.44 -16.61 17.60
CA ALA A 63 -42.61 -15.76 18.40
C ALA A 63 -41.18 -16.34 18.55
N ARG A 64 -40.18 -15.53 18.27
CA ARG A 64 -38.80 -15.78 18.70
C ARG A 64 -38.66 -15.40 20.17
N THR A 65 -38.58 -16.39 21.02
CA THR A 65 -38.26 -16.29 22.43
C THR A 65 -36.83 -15.76 22.61
N ARG A 66 -36.73 -14.57 23.21
CA ARG A 66 -35.50 -14.07 23.82
C ARG A 66 -35.31 -14.79 25.16
N SER A 67 -34.33 -15.69 25.22
CA SER A 67 -33.81 -16.20 26.47
C SER A 67 -33.00 -15.13 27.18
N ARG A 68 -33.54 -14.59 28.26
CA ARG A 68 -32.78 -13.89 29.31
C ARG A 68 -31.94 -14.94 30.05
N VAL A 69 -30.61 -14.83 29.93
CA VAL A 69 -29.71 -15.52 30.84
C VAL A 69 -29.34 -14.55 31.95
N CYS A 70 -29.56 -15.04 33.15
CA CYS A 70 -29.36 -14.41 34.43
C CYS A 70 -27.93 -13.98 34.68
N ASN A 71 -27.79 -12.82 35.28
CA ASN A 71 -26.59 -12.24 35.84
C ASN A 71 -26.26 -12.91 37.18
N PRO A 72 -25.05 -13.42 37.40
CA PRO A 72 -24.58 -13.73 38.74
C PRO A 72 -23.68 -12.63 39.29
N LYS A 73 -24.14 -12.06 40.39
CA LYS A 73 -23.44 -11.52 41.56
C LYS A 73 -22.09 -10.80 41.36
N ARG A 74 -22.14 -9.49 41.69
CA ARG A 74 -21.00 -8.71 42.18
C ARG A 74 -20.21 -9.51 43.23
N ILE A 75 -18.92 -9.64 42.94
CA ILE A 75 -17.92 -9.91 43.98
C ILE A 75 -17.04 -8.65 43.97
N ASP A 76 -17.08 -7.91 45.07
CA ASP A 76 -16.18 -6.83 45.41
C ASP A 76 -14.77 -7.41 45.55
N GLY A 77 -13.95 -7.24 44.55
CA GLY A 77 -12.52 -7.51 44.57
C GLY A 77 -11.79 -6.19 44.32
N ARG A 78 -11.43 -5.50 45.39
CA ARG A 78 -10.45 -4.40 45.35
C ARG A 78 -9.17 -4.95 44.76
N LEU A 79 -8.78 -4.45 43.60
CA LEU A 79 -7.41 -4.64 43.08
C LEU A 79 -6.44 -3.90 44.00
N PRO A 80 -5.29 -4.48 44.32
CA PRO A 80 -4.27 -3.83 45.15
C PRO A 80 -3.74 -2.59 44.40
N VAL A 81 -3.67 -1.49 45.11
CA VAL A 81 -2.96 -0.29 44.74
C VAL A 81 -1.49 -0.68 44.59
N GLU A 82 -0.89 -0.41 43.45
CA GLU A 82 0.56 -0.53 43.27
C GLU A 82 1.27 0.32 44.30
N PRO A 83 2.32 -0.18 44.98
CA PRO A 83 3.08 0.63 45.92
C PRO A 83 3.81 1.75 45.15
N GLU A 84 3.62 2.96 45.60
CA GLU A 84 4.44 4.11 45.23
C GLU A 84 5.92 3.73 45.39
N ALA A 85 6.65 3.84 44.28
CA ALA A 85 8.10 3.67 44.28
C ALA A 85 8.73 4.74 45.19
N LEU A 86 9.26 4.29 46.31
CA LEU A 86 10.15 5.06 47.18
C LEU A 86 11.25 5.74 46.33
N ALA A 87 11.29 7.03 46.38
CA ALA A 87 12.33 7.86 45.77
C ALA A 87 13.72 7.45 46.30
N PRO A 88 14.69 7.22 45.44
CA PRO A 88 16.06 7.04 45.92
C PRO A 88 16.59 8.38 46.45
N THR A 89 17.10 8.32 47.64
CA THR A 89 17.77 9.39 48.39
C THR A 89 18.79 10.15 47.53
N SER A 90 18.71 11.45 47.68
CA SER A 90 19.52 12.50 47.11
C SER A 90 21.01 12.17 46.96
N ASN A 91 21.46 12.08 45.73
CA ASN A 91 22.84 12.43 45.38
C ASN A 91 22.80 13.83 44.75
N ARG A 92 23.39 14.79 45.48
CA ARG A 92 23.57 16.19 45.09
C ARG A 92 24.38 16.24 43.79
N LYS A 93 23.69 16.33 42.64
CA LYS A 93 24.27 16.82 41.39
C LYS A 93 24.18 18.36 41.44
N THR A 94 25.28 18.97 41.16
CA THR A 94 25.46 20.43 41.12
C THR A 94 24.40 21.11 40.25
N PRO A 95 23.76 22.22 40.66
CA PRO A 95 22.59 22.81 40.00
C PRO A 95 22.85 23.51 38.65
N GLN A 96 24.08 23.52 38.14
CA GLN A 96 24.43 24.34 36.98
C GLN A 96 24.25 23.65 35.61
N GLU A 97 24.37 22.33 35.48
CA GLU A 97 24.26 21.66 34.18
C GLU A 97 22.81 21.41 33.74
N GLY A 98 21.86 21.19 34.66
CA GLY A 98 20.45 20.97 34.36
C GLY A 98 19.74 22.23 33.85
N HIS A 99 20.13 23.40 34.32
CA HIS A 99 19.55 24.69 33.89
C HIS A 99 19.99 25.11 32.50
N HIS A 100 21.23 24.78 32.08
CA HIS A 100 21.76 25.16 30.77
C HIS A 100 21.09 24.36 29.63
N LEU A 101 20.83 23.06 29.82
CA LEU A 101 20.15 22.20 28.86
C LEU A 101 18.68 22.60 28.69
N SER A 102 17.96 22.91 29.77
CA SER A 102 16.55 23.36 29.71
C SER A 102 16.40 24.73 29.04
N LEU A 103 17.38 25.63 29.24
CA LEU A 103 17.40 26.94 28.58
C LEU A 103 17.73 26.83 27.07
N VAL A 104 18.60 25.92 26.66
CA VAL A 104 18.89 25.67 25.23
C VAL A 104 17.71 25.06 24.52
N GLU A 105 17.05 24.09 25.14
CA GLU A 105 15.81 23.48 24.56
C GLU A 105 14.65 24.49 24.49
N SER A 106 14.48 25.33 25.51
CA SER A 106 13.44 26.36 25.50
C SER A 106 13.74 27.47 24.48
N ARG A 107 15.00 27.84 24.27
CA ARG A 107 15.42 28.78 23.22
C ARG A 107 15.26 28.18 21.82
N ALA A 108 15.55 26.88 21.61
CA ALA A 108 15.32 26.18 20.37
C ALA A 108 13.83 26.09 20.04
N LYS A 109 12.98 25.76 21.01
CA LYS A 109 11.49 25.78 20.86
C LYS A 109 10.96 27.18 20.53
N ARG A 110 11.45 28.24 21.20
CA ARG A 110 11.05 29.62 20.92
C ARG A 110 11.48 30.05 19.50
N ARG A 111 12.71 29.71 19.06
CA ARG A 111 13.17 30.00 17.69
C ARG A 111 12.36 29.24 16.63
N LYS A 112 12.00 27.98 16.90
CA LYS A 112 11.14 27.17 16.02
C LYS A 112 9.75 27.80 15.92
N ASN A 113 9.15 28.19 17.04
CA ASN A 113 7.83 28.86 17.06
C ASN A 113 7.85 30.22 16.36
N GLN A 114 8.91 31.02 16.53
CA GLN A 114 9.05 32.32 15.85
C GLN A 114 9.26 32.14 14.33
N ARG A 115 10.04 31.14 13.88
CA ARG A 115 10.14 30.82 12.45
C ARG A 115 8.81 30.36 11.88
N GLN A 116 8.08 29.54 12.62
CA GLN A 116 6.78 29.03 12.20
C GLN A 116 5.74 30.15 12.13
N GLN A 117 5.74 31.07 13.11
CA GLN A 117 4.88 32.27 13.09
C GLN A 117 5.20 33.24 11.94
N ARG A 118 6.49 33.46 11.65
CA ARG A 118 6.89 34.28 10.49
C ARG A 118 6.52 33.64 9.16
N HIS A 119 6.63 32.33 9.04
CA HIS A 119 6.22 31.60 7.82
C HIS A 119 4.70 31.71 7.63
N THR A 120 3.91 31.47 8.68
CA THR A 120 2.45 31.58 8.61
C THR A 120 1.96 32.99 8.33
N MET A 121 2.64 34.04 8.81
CA MET A 121 2.27 35.44 8.49
C MET A 121 2.55 35.79 7.00
N ASN A 122 3.69 35.36 6.45
CA ASN A 122 4.01 35.56 5.04
C ASN A 122 3.02 34.78 4.15
N ASP A 123 2.74 33.53 4.50
CA ASP A 123 1.79 32.70 3.76
C ASP A 123 0.38 33.30 3.77
N SER A 124 -0.06 33.88 4.89
CA SER A 124 -1.36 34.54 5.01
C SER A 124 -1.46 35.82 4.15
N GLN A 125 -0.38 36.57 4.04
CA GLN A 125 -0.36 37.75 3.15
C GLN A 125 -0.36 37.37 1.69
N GLN A 126 0.42 36.36 1.30
CA GLN A 126 0.46 35.83 -0.05
C GLN A 126 -0.89 35.23 -0.46
N TRP A 127 -1.59 34.54 0.45
CA TRP A 127 -2.90 33.95 0.19
C TRP A 127 -3.94 35.00 -0.23
N LYS A 128 -3.90 36.18 0.37
CA LYS A 128 -4.78 37.30 0.04
C LYS A 128 -4.44 38.00 -1.29
N GLN A 129 -3.27 37.72 -1.85
CA GLN A 129 -2.80 38.33 -3.11
C GLN A 129 -3.15 37.51 -4.34
N TYR A 130 -3.58 36.25 -4.19
CA TYR A 130 -3.97 35.45 -5.34
C TYR A 130 -5.22 36.06 -6.00
N PRO A 131 -5.22 36.22 -7.35
CA PRO A 131 -6.38 36.75 -8.07
C PRO A 131 -7.57 35.81 -8.05
N GLY A 132 -7.36 34.51 -7.79
CA GLY A 132 -8.40 33.51 -7.73
C GLY A 132 -7.94 32.19 -7.14
N PHE A 133 -8.90 31.30 -6.90
CA PHE A 133 -8.73 29.94 -6.41
C PHE A 133 -9.50 29.01 -7.33
N GLY A 134 -8.78 28.06 -7.93
CA GLY A 134 -9.38 27.13 -8.86
C GLY A 134 -9.63 25.76 -8.28
N ALA A 135 -10.49 25.00 -8.93
CA ALA A 135 -10.59 23.57 -8.71
C ALA A 135 -10.94 22.83 -10.00
N VAL A 136 -10.55 21.58 -10.03
CA VAL A 136 -10.90 20.64 -11.09
C VAL A 136 -11.62 19.46 -10.47
N ASP A 137 -12.87 19.25 -10.87
CA ASP A 137 -13.51 17.95 -10.71
C ASP A 137 -13.18 17.11 -11.94
N TRP A 138 -12.36 16.08 -11.73
CA TRP A 138 -11.77 15.31 -12.83
C TRP A 138 -12.51 14.01 -13.09
N ALA A 139 -12.71 13.69 -14.36
CA ALA A 139 -13.27 12.41 -14.81
C ALA A 139 -12.46 11.86 -15.99
N SER A 140 -12.82 10.69 -16.49
CA SER A 140 -12.08 10.01 -17.56
C SER A 140 -12.14 10.71 -18.91
N GLU A 141 -13.22 11.45 -19.20
CA GLU A 141 -13.47 12.05 -20.51
C GLU A 141 -13.47 13.59 -20.45
N LYS A 142 -14.13 14.16 -19.46
CA LYS A 142 -14.30 15.61 -19.29
C LYS A 142 -13.98 16.03 -17.86
N HIS A 143 -13.51 17.25 -17.72
CA HIS A 143 -13.21 17.86 -16.42
C HIS A 143 -13.97 19.16 -16.28
N SER A 144 -14.64 19.36 -15.15
CA SER A 144 -15.22 20.65 -14.79
C SER A 144 -14.20 21.52 -14.06
N VAL A 145 -13.97 22.73 -14.58
CA VAL A 145 -13.00 23.68 -14.05
C VAL A 145 -13.75 24.93 -13.58
N ILE A 146 -13.56 25.29 -12.32
CA ILE A 146 -14.10 26.52 -11.76
C ILE A 146 -13.00 27.31 -11.09
N VAL A 147 -13.01 28.63 -11.27
CA VAL A 147 -12.17 29.58 -10.55
C VAL A 147 -13.06 30.59 -9.85
N VAL A 148 -12.82 30.82 -8.56
CA VAL A 148 -13.51 31.83 -7.74
C VAL A 148 -12.54 32.94 -7.33
N ASP A 149 -13.02 34.14 -7.18
CA ASP A 149 -12.26 35.27 -6.65
C ASP A 149 -12.13 35.22 -5.10
N GLN A 150 -11.52 36.22 -4.50
CA GLN A 150 -11.36 36.34 -3.04
C GLN A 150 -12.71 36.41 -2.29
N ALA A 151 -13.79 36.87 -2.93
CA ALA A 151 -15.13 36.93 -2.36
C ALA A 151 -15.91 35.60 -2.53
N GLY A 152 -15.40 34.67 -3.32
CA GLY A 152 -16.07 33.40 -3.63
C GLY A 152 -17.00 33.50 -4.85
N LYS A 153 -16.97 34.60 -5.59
CA LYS A 153 -17.69 34.75 -6.85
C LYS A 153 -16.99 34.00 -7.95
N VAL A 154 -17.73 33.26 -8.76
CA VAL A 154 -17.19 32.55 -9.93
C VAL A 154 -16.73 33.54 -10.97
N ILE A 155 -15.47 33.46 -11.37
CA ILE A 155 -14.84 34.28 -12.41
C ILE A 155 -14.51 33.47 -13.67
N GLU A 156 -14.30 32.15 -13.54
CA GLU A 156 -14.18 31.22 -14.66
C GLU A 156 -15.00 29.96 -14.37
N ASP A 157 -15.67 29.47 -15.42
CA ASP A 157 -16.50 28.27 -15.38
C ASP A 157 -16.52 27.64 -16.76
N PHE A 158 -15.86 26.51 -16.91
CA PHE A 158 -15.75 25.83 -18.20
C PHE A 158 -15.43 24.35 -18.05
N GLU A 159 -15.78 23.60 -19.07
CA GLU A 159 -15.37 22.20 -19.22
C GLU A 159 -14.22 22.05 -20.20
N ILE A 160 -13.36 21.09 -19.94
CA ILE A 160 -12.33 20.63 -20.88
C ILE A 160 -12.42 19.13 -21.07
N GLU A 161 -12.10 18.66 -22.27
CA GLU A 161 -11.89 17.25 -22.54
C GLU A 161 -10.54 16.78 -22.00
N HIS A 162 -10.45 15.51 -21.62
CA HIS A 162 -9.17 14.89 -21.25
C HIS A 162 -8.32 14.61 -22.50
N SER A 163 -7.93 15.66 -23.20
CA SER A 163 -7.18 15.63 -24.45
C SER A 163 -6.12 16.74 -24.49
N ALA A 164 -5.15 16.62 -25.39
CA ALA A 164 -4.12 17.65 -25.58
C ALA A 164 -4.73 19.03 -25.91
N LEU A 165 -5.81 19.06 -26.69
CA LEU A 165 -6.53 20.30 -27.03
C LEU A 165 -7.28 20.86 -25.81
N GLY A 166 -7.89 20.00 -24.99
CA GLY A 166 -8.56 20.43 -23.76
C GLY A 166 -7.58 21.06 -22.77
N TRP A 167 -6.43 20.46 -22.55
CA TRP A 167 -5.39 21.03 -21.68
C TRP A 167 -4.71 22.26 -22.27
N LYS A 168 -4.60 22.37 -23.60
CA LYS A 168 -4.18 23.61 -24.25
C LYS A 168 -5.17 24.74 -23.97
N LYS A 169 -6.47 24.51 -24.15
CA LYS A 169 -7.55 25.46 -23.81
C LYS A 169 -7.52 25.88 -22.35
N PHE A 170 -7.26 24.91 -21.42
CA PHE A 170 -7.09 25.20 -20.01
C PHE A 170 -5.95 26.21 -19.76
N ARG A 171 -4.77 25.99 -20.35
CA ARG A 171 -3.61 26.88 -20.19
C ARG A 171 -3.89 28.26 -20.79
N GLU A 172 -4.50 28.32 -21.95
CA GLU A 172 -4.85 29.59 -22.61
C GLU A 172 -5.84 30.42 -21.78
N LYS A 173 -6.89 29.78 -21.22
CA LYS A 173 -7.88 30.48 -20.39
C LYS A 173 -7.30 31.00 -19.08
N LEU A 174 -6.39 30.24 -18.47
CA LEU A 174 -5.84 30.59 -17.16
C LEU A 174 -4.53 31.38 -17.20
N GLN A 175 -3.99 31.64 -18.40
CA GLN A 175 -2.73 32.38 -18.58
C GLN A 175 -2.75 33.75 -17.91
N ALA A 176 -3.89 34.45 -17.93
CA ALA A 176 -4.04 35.79 -17.34
C ALA A 176 -3.96 35.80 -15.81
N TYR A 177 -4.24 34.68 -15.17
CA TYR A 177 -4.22 34.56 -13.69
C TYR A 177 -2.85 34.23 -13.13
N GLY A 178 -1.90 33.79 -13.96
CA GLY A 178 -0.60 33.31 -13.51
C GLY A 178 -0.68 32.05 -12.67
N SER A 179 0.22 31.92 -11.70
CA SER A 179 0.28 30.76 -10.79
C SER A 179 -0.70 30.94 -9.64
N ILE A 180 -1.87 30.33 -9.74
CA ILE A 180 -2.90 30.34 -8.69
C ILE A 180 -3.10 28.96 -8.03
N PRO A 181 -3.62 28.92 -6.79
CA PRO A 181 -3.98 27.68 -6.10
C PRO A 181 -5.10 26.92 -6.81
N PHE A 182 -4.91 25.60 -6.97
CA PHE A 182 -5.90 24.68 -7.54
C PHE A 182 -6.13 23.47 -6.65
N ALA A 183 -7.40 23.17 -6.34
CA ALA A 183 -7.81 21.96 -5.65
C ALA A 183 -8.18 20.85 -6.66
N ILE A 184 -7.86 19.60 -6.32
CA ILE A 184 -8.25 18.40 -7.08
C ILE A 184 -8.41 17.20 -6.16
N GLU A 185 -9.39 16.32 -6.40
CA GLU A 185 -9.69 15.14 -5.55
C GLU A 185 -8.68 13.98 -5.75
N THR A 186 -7.51 14.24 -6.25
CA THR A 186 -6.44 13.26 -6.42
C THR A 186 -5.07 13.88 -6.20
N SER A 187 -4.09 13.09 -5.83
CA SER A 187 -2.71 13.54 -5.67
C SER A 187 -1.78 13.04 -6.79
N GLN A 188 -2.30 12.35 -7.81
CA GLN A 188 -1.52 11.76 -8.90
C GLN A 188 -2.39 11.53 -10.13
N GLY A 189 -1.75 11.30 -11.26
CA GLY A 189 -2.41 11.08 -12.54
C GLY A 189 -2.24 12.25 -13.51
N ALA A 190 -2.66 12.05 -14.76
CA ALA A 190 -2.42 12.99 -15.85
C ALA A 190 -2.98 14.39 -15.58
N ALA A 191 -4.15 14.51 -14.96
CA ALA A 191 -4.74 15.80 -14.61
C ALA A 191 -3.85 16.60 -13.63
N VAL A 192 -3.30 15.94 -12.60
CA VAL A 192 -2.37 16.60 -11.67
C VAL A 192 -1.09 17.06 -12.38
N GLU A 193 -0.55 16.22 -13.26
CA GLU A 193 0.66 16.56 -14.04
C GLU A 193 0.41 17.77 -14.95
N GLN A 194 -0.73 17.81 -15.63
CA GLN A 194 -1.10 18.94 -16.47
C GLN A 194 -1.33 20.25 -15.69
N LEU A 195 -1.87 20.17 -14.47
CA LEU A 195 -1.98 21.32 -13.58
C LEU A 195 -0.59 21.86 -13.17
N LEU A 196 0.31 20.95 -12.80
CA LEU A 196 1.70 21.32 -12.43
C LEU A 196 2.47 21.89 -13.63
N GLU A 197 2.34 21.31 -14.83
CA GLU A 197 2.93 21.80 -16.06
C GLU A 197 2.37 23.18 -16.47
N ALA A 198 1.09 23.44 -16.16
CA ALA A 198 0.48 24.75 -16.35
C ALA A 198 0.94 25.79 -15.31
N GLY A 199 1.82 25.42 -14.36
CA GLY A 199 2.35 26.31 -13.34
C GLY A 199 1.40 26.56 -12.17
N MET A 200 0.31 25.76 -12.01
CA MET A 200 -0.63 25.90 -10.92
C MET A 200 -0.08 25.35 -9.61
N ILE A 201 -0.48 25.94 -8.48
CA ILE A 201 -0.15 25.46 -7.14
C ILE A 201 -1.20 24.43 -6.72
N VAL A 202 -0.89 23.14 -6.83
CA VAL A 202 -1.88 22.07 -6.70
C VAL A 202 -2.05 21.62 -5.25
N TYR A 203 -3.30 21.59 -4.78
CA TYR A 203 -3.70 21.12 -3.46
C TYR A 203 -4.59 19.88 -3.58
N PRO A 204 -4.08 18.69 -3.24
CA PRO A 204 -4.86 17.46 -3.32
C PRO A 204 -5.86 17.38 -2.18
N LEU A 205 -7.11 17.13 -2.51
CA LEU A 205 -8.18 16.84 -1.55
C LEU A 205 -8.27 15.34 -1.28
N ASN A 206 -8.43 15.00 -0.01
CA ASN A 206 -8.79 13.62 0.34
C ASN A 206 -10.28 13.39 0.00
N PRO A 207 -10.68 12.24 -0.60
CA PRO A 207 -12.08 11.96 -0.93
C PRO A 207 -13.07 12.16 0.23
N LYS A 208 -12.67 11.83 1.45
CA LYS A 208 -13.50 12.06 2.63
C LYS A 208 -13.70 13.55 2.95
N SER A 209 -12.65 14.36 2.76
CA SER A 209 -12.73 15.81 2.96
C SER A 209 -13.51 16.46 1.82
N ALA A 210 -13.30 16.01 0.58
CA ALA A 210 -14.06 16.43 -0.59
C ALA A 210 -15.56 16.21 -0.37
N GLN A 211 -15.96 15.02 0.07
CA GLN A 211 -17.35 14.73 0.42
C GLN A 211 -17.89 15.66 1.51
N ALA A 212 -17.14 15.94 2.57
CA ALA A 212 -17.56 16.85 3.63
C ALA A 212 -17.76 18.29 3.15
N TYR A 213 -16.94 18.75 2.20
CA TYR A 213 -17.12 20.08 1.57
C TYR A 213 -18.34 20.11 0.65
N ARG A 214 -18.61 19.05 -0.12
CA ARG A 214 -19.83 18.88 -0.91
C ARG A 214 -21.07 18.92 -0.01
N ASP A 215 -21.11 18.09 1.04
CA ASP A 215 -22.24 18.02 1.98
C ASP A 215 -22.52 19.35 2.67
N ARG A 216 -21.49 20.14 2.96
CA ARG A 216 -21.63 21.51 3.51
C ARG A 216 -22.37 22.45 2.56
N LYS A 217 -22.18 22.30 1.25
CA LYS A 217 -22.74 23.19 0.22
C LYS A 217 -24.07 22.67 -0.35
N ALA A 218 -24.22 21.37 -0.46
CA ALA A 218 -25.40 20.70 -0.98
C ALA A 218 -25.94 19.66 0.01
N PRO A 219 -26.58 20.07 1.12
CA PRO A 219 -27.13 19.15 2.13
C PRO A 219 -28.21 18.21 1.56
N SER A 220 -28.83 18.58 0.43
CA SER A 220 -29.84 17.78 -0.28
C SER A 220 -29.26 16.55 -1.00
N GLY A 221 -27.92 16.41 -1.08
CA GLY A 221 -27.26 15.32 -1.78
C GLY A 221 -27.32 15.40 -3.31
N VAL A 222 -27.63 16.57 -3.88
CA VAL A 222 -27.52 16.81 -5.32
C VAL A 222 -26.06 16.60 -5.74
N LYS A 223 -25.84 15.78 -6.78
CA LYS A 223 -24.55 15.55 -7.37
C LYS A 223 -24.50 16.21 -8.74
N ASP A 224 -23.58 17.14 -8.89
CA ASP A 224 -23.28 17.84 -10.14
C ASP A 224 -21.77 18.17 -10.14
N ASP A 225 -21.05 17.76 -11.18
CA ASP A 225 -19.60 17.89 -11.30
C ASP A 225 -19.15 19.37 -11.23
N ARG A 226 -20.00 20.28 -11.73
CA ARG A 226 -19.78 21.72 -11.61
C ARG A 226 -19.90 22.21 -10.16
N LEU A 227 -20.90 21.73 -9.42
CA LEU A 227 -21.09 22.05 -8.01
C LEU A 227 -19.94 21.48 -7.16
N ASP A 228 -19.43 20.30 -7.53
CA ASP A 228 -18.28 19.67 -6.90
C ASP A 228 -17.02 20.51 -7.09
N ALA A 229 -16.70 20.92 -8.33
CA ALA A 229 -15.59 21.82 -8.62
C ALA A 229 -15.70 23.14 -7.87
N TRP A 230 -16.89 23.78 -7.87
CA TRP A 230 -17.12 25.02 -7.11
C TRP A 230 -16.91 24.82 -5.60
N SER A 231 -17.41 23.73 -5.04
CA SER A 231 -17.26 23.42 -3.60
C SER A 231 -15.79 23.25 -3.21
N PHE A 232 -14.97 22.67 -4.08
CA PHE A 232 -13.53 22.51 -3.86
C PHE A 232 -12.77 23.82 -3.99
N ALA A 233 -13.12 24.66 -4.97
CA ALA A 233 -12.51 26.00 -5.14
C ALA A 233 -12.81 26.90 -3.93
N ASP A 234 -14.06 26.91 -3.44
CA ASP A 234 -14.44 27.69 -2.26
C ASP A 234 -13.81 27.12 -0.98
N ALA A 235 -13.73 25.80 -0.83
CA ALA A 235 -13.03 25.16 0.28
C ALA A 235 -11.53 25.53 0.28
N LEU A 236 -10.88 25.51 -0.88
CA LEU A 236 -9.49 25.96 -1.02
C LEU A 236 -9.31 27.42 -0.63
N ARG A 237 -10.19 28.30 -1.10
CA ARG A 237 -10.17 29.74 -0.79
C ARG A 237 -10.26 29.99 0.72
N VAL A 238 -11.17 29.29 1.42
CA VAL A 238 -11.46 29.52 2.86
C VAL A 238 -10.44 28.82 3.76
N ASP A 239 -10.14 27.55 3.48
CA ASP A 239 -9.39 26.67 4.39
C ASP A 239 -7.99 26.35 3.88
N GLY A 240 -7.69 26.65 2.61
CA GLY A 240 -6.49 26.19 1.91
C GLY A 240 -5.16 26.72 2.46
N GLN A 241 -5.15 27.78 3.25
CA GLN A 241 -3.94 28.26 3.94
C GLN A 241 -3.32 27.17 4.86
N GLY A 242 -4.17 26.30 5.43
CA GLY A 242 -3.74 25.17 6.26
C GLY A 242 -3.40 23.91 5.47
N TRP A 243 -3.58 23.90 4.16
CA TRP A 243 -3.32 22.73 3.34
C TRP A 243 -1.88 22.70 2.85
N LYS A 244 -1.44 21.53 2.42
CA LYS A 244 -0.11 21.36 1.84
C LYS A 244 -0.22 21.23 0.33
N ALA A 245 0.42 22.14 -0.38
CA ALA A 245 0.55 22.05 -1.83
C ALA A 245 1.37 20.80 -2.21
N LEU A 246 1.02 20.22 -3.35
CA LEU A 246 1.87 19.20 -4.00
C LEU A 246 3.16 19.90 -4.46
N ARG A 247 4.28 19.27 -4.13
CA ARG A 247 5.57 19.65 -4.69
C ARG A 247 5.93 18.71 -5.83
N PRO A 248 6.50 19.22 -6.92
CA PRO A 248 7.05 18.37 -7.95
C PRO A 248 8.05 17.40 -7.34
N GLU A 249 7.85 16.11 -7.60
CA GLU A 249 8.77 15.07 -7.15
C GLU A 249 9.90 14.92 -8.17
N GLU A 250 11.08 14.51 -7.66
CA GLU A 250 12.18 14.11 -8.52
C GLU A 250 11.75 12.99 -9.48
N PRO A 251 11.98 13.10 -10.79
CA PRO A 251 11.50 12.10 -11.75
C PRO A 251 11.92 10.68 -11.42
N LEU A 252 13.14 10.50 -10.88
CA LEU A 252 13.67 9.21 -10.47
C LEU A 252 12.83 8.56 -9.36
N ILE A 253 12.49 9.32 -8.32
CA ILE A 253 11.70 8.78 -7.20
C ILE A 253 10.24 8.54 -7.59
N LYS A 254 9.69 9.39 -8.46
CA LYS A 254 8.35 9.21 -9.03
C LYS A 254 8.26 7.92 -9.83
N GLU A 255 9.22 7.69 -10.73
CA GLU A 255 9.29 6.45 -11.52
C GLU A 255 9.46 5.22 -10.62
N LEU A 256 10.40 5.26 -9.67
CA LEU A 256 10.62 4.17 -8.72
C LEU A 256 9.34 3.81 -7.97
N ARG A 257 8.57 4.82 -7.54
CA ARG A 257 7.31 4.61 -6.83
C ARG A 257 6.26 3.93 -7.70
N LEU A 258 6.07 4.38 -8.93
CA LEU A 258 5.12 3.79 -9.86
C LEU A 258 5.47 2.33 -10.14
N VAL A 259 6.71 2.05 -10.50
CA VAL A 259 7.18 0.68 -10.80
C VAL A 259 7.07 -0.24 -9.58
N CYS A 260 7.37 0.26 -8.37
CA CYS A 260 7.20 -0.51 -7.13
C CYS A 260 5.71 -0.84 -6.85
N ARG A 261 4.80 0.09 -7.11
CA ARG A 261 3.35 -0.13 -6.92
C ARG A 261 2.79 -1.11 -7.94
N ASP A 262 3.21 -1.00 -9.19
CA ASP A 262 2.84 -1.93 -10.25
C ASP A 262 3.34 -3.36 -9.94
N GLU A 263 4.60 -3.51 -9.47
CA GLU A 263 5.11 -4.80 -9.02
C GLU A 263 4.25 -5.41 -7.91
N VAL A 264 3.81 -4.60 -6.94
CA VAL A 264 2.91 -5.08 -5.87
C VAL A 264 1.58 -5.56 -6.44
N SER A 265 0.98 -4.81 -7.37
CA SER A 265 -0.26 -5.19 -8.04
C SER A 265 -0.12 -6.52 -8.80
N LEU A 266 0.98 -6.70 -9.52
CA LEU A 266 1.29 -7.97 -10.23
C LEU A 266 1.50 -9.14 -9.24
N ILE A 267 2.11 -8.90 -8.09
CA ILE A 267 2.26 -9.92 -7.02
C ILE A 267 0.89 -10.31 -6.44
N GLU A 268 -0.03 -9.36 -6.27
CA GLU A 268 -1.39 -9.63 -5.82
C GLU A 268 -2.15 -10.47 -6.85
N GLN A 269 -2.06 -10.16 -8.14
CA GLN A 269 -2.61 -10.96 -9.23
C GLN A 269 -2.03 -12.37 -9.25
N ARG A 270 -0.71 -12.52 -9.11
CA ARG A 270 -0.06 -13.84 -8.99
C ARG A 270 -0.62 -14.65 -7.82
N THR A 271 -0.80 -14.00 -6.68
CA THR A 271 -1.36 -14.65 -5.50
C THR A 271 -2.81 -15.14 -5.74
N ALA A 272 -3.62 -14.32 -6.41
CA ALA A 272 -4.99 -14.70 -6.77
C ALA A 272 -5.00 -15.91 -7.72
N LEU A 273 -4.16 -15.92 -8.76
CA LEU A 273 -4.03 -17.06 -9.69
C LEU A 273 -3.57 -18.34 -8.98
N ILE A 274 -2.62 -18.23 -8.04
CA ILE A 274 -2.15 -19.36 -7.23
C ILE A 274 -3.29 -19.92 -6.36
N LEU A 275 -4.10 -19.06 -5.75
CA LEU A 275 -5.24 -19.52 -4.95
C LEU A 275 -6.30 -20.20 -5.81
N GLN A 276 -6.58 -19.69 -7.00
CA GLN A 276 -7.49 -20.33 -7.97
C GLN A 276 -6.94 -21.69 -8.42
N LEU A 277 -5.64 -21.77 -8.72
CA LEU A 277 -4.98 -23.03 -9.11
C LEU A 277 -5.10 -24.07 -7.98
N ARG A 278 -4.79 -23.68 -6.74
CA ARG A 278 -4.90 -24.57 -5.57
C ARG A 278 -6.34 -25.04 -5.35
N HIS A 279 -7.33 -24.16 -5.56
CA HIS A 279 -8.73 -24.53 -5.46
C HIS A 279 -9.12 -25.55 -6.55
N ALA A 280 -8.75 -25.30 -7.80
CA ALA A 280 -8.98 -26.24 -8.89
C ALA A 280 -8.35 -27.61 -8.62
N LEU A 281 -7.07 -27.63 -8.19
CA LEU A 281 -6.36 -28.88 -7.86
C LEU A 281 -7.01 -29.64 -6.68
N ALA A 282 -7.58 -28.95 -5.70
CA ALA A 282 -8.27 -29.60 -4.59
C ALA A 282 -9.50 -30.40 -5.04
N GLU A 283 -10.13 -30.01 -6.14
CA GLU A 283 -11.32 -30.70 -6.65
C GLU A 283 -11.01 -31.99 -7.43
N TYR A 284 -9.83 -32.09 -8.08
CA TYR A 284 -9.54 -33.23 -8.95
C TYR A 284 -8.17 -33.86 -8.74
N TYR A 285 -7.21 -33.16 -8.11
CA TYR A 285 -5.82 -33.61 -8.00
C TYR A 285 -5.21 -33.28 -6.62
N PRO A 286 -5.79 -33.79 -5.51
CA PRO A 286 -5.29 -33.50 -4.15
C PRO A 286 -3.84 -33.91 -3.94
N ALA A 287 -3.36 -35.00 -4.57
CA ALA A 287 -1.99 -35.48 -4.50
C ALA A 287 -0.95 -34.40 -4.93
N ALA A 288 -1.29 -33.53 -5.88
CA ALA A 288 -0.42 -32.42 -6.25
C ALA A 288 -0.25 -31.41 -5.11
N LEU A 289 -1.33 -31.10 -4.35
CA LEU A 289 -1.29 -30.21 -3.20
C LEU A 289 -0.51 -30.79 -2.03
N GLU A 290 -0.58 -32.10 -1.86
CA GLU A 290 0.17 -32.81 -0.83
C GLU A 290 1.66 -32.87 -1.14
N ALA A 291 2.02 -33.11 -2.40
CA ALA A 291 3.42 -33.21 -2.86
C ALA A 291 4.14 -31.85 -2.83
N PHE A 292 3.43 -30.74 -3.06
CA PHE A 292 3.98 -29.39 -3.11
C PHE A 292 3.31 -28.48 -2.09
N LYS A 293 4.07 -28.06 -1.08
CA LYS A 293 3.57 -27.11 -0.05
C LYS A 293 3.67 -25.66 -0.52
N ASP A 294 4.73 -25.34 -1.27
CA ASP A 294 4.99 -23.99 -1.80
C ASP A 294 4.54 -23.86 -3.24
N TRP A 295 3.38 -23.22 -3.44
CA TRP A 295 2.79 -22.93 -4.75
C TRP A 295 3.26 -21.59 -5.34
N THR A 296 4.16 -20.88 -4.67
CA THR A 296 4.86 -19.74 -5.27
C THR A 296 6.05 -20.19 -6.13
N SER A 297 6.43 -21.46 -6.02
CA SER A 297 7.54 -22.06 -6.74
C SER A 297 7.17 -22.43 -8.18
N VAL A 298 7.98 -22.00 -9.13
CA VAL A 298 7.88 -22.37 -10.55
C VAL A 298 7.89 -23.88 -10.74
N SER A 299 8.58 -24.64 -9.89
CA SER A 299 8.65 -26.10 -9.98
C SER A 299 7.30 -26.79 -9.74
N ALA A 300 6.45 -26.24 -8.88
CA ALA A 300 5.09 -26.73 -8.66
C ALA A 300 4.22 -26.53 -9.91
N TRP A 301 4.34 -25.38 -10.58
CA TRP A 301 3.61 -25.09 -11.81
C TRP A 301 4.08 -26.00 -12.96
N MET A 302 5.39 -26.23 -13.07
CA MET A 302 5.96 -27.15 -14.07
C MET A 302 5.51 -28.59 -13.83
N PHE A 303 5.27 -28.98 -12.58
CA PHE A 303 4.71 -30.29 -12.27
C PHE A 303 3.29 -30.43 -12.86
N VAL A 304 2.42 -29.44 -12.60
CA VAL A 304 1.06 -29.44 -13.17
C VAL A 304 1.09 -29.38 -14.70
N GLN A 305 2.00 -28.61 -15.29
CA GLN A 305 2.17 -28.55 -16.75
C GLN A 305 2.58 -29.91 -17.33
N ARG A 306 3.47 -30.63 -16.65
CA ARG A 306 4.00 -31.93 -17.11
C ARG A 306 3.01 -33.07 -16.87
N PHE A 307 2.32 -33.03 -15.72
CA PHE A 307 1.39 -34.05 -15.27
C PHE A 307 0.07 -33.40 -14.85
N PRO A 308 -0.78 -33.02 -15.81
CA PRO A 308 -1.96 -32.19 -15.52
C PRO A 308 -3.11 -32.96 -14.85
N SER A 309 -3.06 -34.30 -14.80
CA SER A 309 -4.03 -35.10 -14.07
C SER A 309 -3.40 -36.30 -13.37
N PRO A 310 -4.06 -36.87 -12.35
CA PRO A 310 -3.61 -38.09 -11.66
C PRO A 310 -3.37 -39.26 -12.61
N GLU A 311 -4.23 -39.43 -13.62
CA GLU A 311 -4.14 -40.52 -14.61
C GLU A 311 -2.90 -40.36 -15.50
N LEU A 312 -2.61 -39.14 -15.95
CA LEU A 312 -1.43 -38.84 -16.76
C LEU A 312 -0.14 -38.98 -15.93
N LEU A 313 -0.20 -38.65 -14.62
CA LEU A 313 0.90 -38.92 -13.70
C LEU A 313 1.14 -40.42 -13.57
N ALA A 314 0.10 -41.21 -13.29
CA ALA A 314 0.19 -42.66 -13.16
C ALA A 314 0.74 -43.32 -14.44
N LYS A 315 0.23 -42.91 -15.62
CA LYS A 315 0.70 -43.38 -16.94
C LYS A 315 2.18 -43.09 -17.20
N ALA A 316 2.71 -41.98 -16.69
CA ALA A 316 4.11 -41.60 -16.84
C ALA A 316 5.06 -42.53 -16.08
N GLY A 317 4.65 -43.05 -14.92
CA GLY A 317 5.36 -44.04 -14.13
C GLY A 317 6.57 -43.51 -13.36
N LYS A 318 7.08 -44.34 -12.44
CA LYS A 318 8.12 -43.99 -11.45
C LYS A 318 9.41 -43.39 -12.07
N ARG A 319 9.87 -43.90 -13.22
CA ARG A 319 11.08 -43.40 -13.89
C ARG A 319 10.94 -41.93 -14.32
N GLN A 320 9.78 -41.53 -14.85
CA GLN A 320 9.53 -40.15 -15.27
C GLN A 320 9.37 -39.21 -14.07
N TRP A 321 8.76 -39.68 -12.98
CA TRP A 321 8.63 -38.91 -11.73
C TRP A 321 10.01 -38.60 -11.14
N GLN A 322 10.89 -39.62 -11.03
CA GLN A 322 12.25 -39.42 -10.56
C GLN A 322 13.02 -38.44 -11.45
N LYS A 323 12.95 -38.63 -12.79
CA LYS A 323 13.60 -37.72 -13.74
C LYS A 323 13.13 -36.26 -13.53
N PHE A 324 11.83 -36.04 -13.34
CA PHE A 324 11.27 -34.70 -13.07
C PHE A 324 11.82 -34.15 -11.76
N LEU A 325 11.74 -34.89 -10.65
CA LEU A 325 12.18 -34.43 -9.35
C LEU A 325 13.68 -34.08 -9.34
N HIS A 326 14.53 -34.90 -9.96
CA HIS A 326 15.96 -34.63 -10.08
C HIS A 326 16.24 -33.38 -10.95
N SER A 327 15.61 -33.30 -12.11
CA SER A 327 15.79 -32.14 -13.01
C SER A 327 15.42 -30.80 -12.42
N ARG A 328 14.55 -30.80 -11.40
CA ARG A 328 14.10 -29.60 -10.70
C ARG A 328 14.73 -29.40 -9.32
N ARG A 329 15.74 -30.21 -8.96
CA ARG A 329 16.39 -30.19 -7.64
C ARG A 329 15.40 -30.35 -6.49
N LEU A 330 14.35 -31.16 -6.71
CA LEU A 330 13.29 -31.43 -5.75
C LEU A 330 13.52 -32.78 -5.01
N TRP A 331 14.58 -33.49 -5.36
CA TRP A 331 14.97 -34.74 -4.72
C TRP A 331 15.84 -34.43 -3.50
N GLY A 332 15.28 -34.58 -2.31
CA GLY A 332 16.01 -34.58 -1.04
C GLY A 332 15.88 -35.94 -0.38
N SER A 333 16.69 -36.23 0.64
CA SER A 333 16.68 -37.51 1.36
C SER A 333 15.27 -37.99 1.74
N ASP A 334 14.48 -37.10 2.30
CA ASP A 334 13.14 -37.41 2.80
C ASP A 334 12.03 -36.99 1.83
N GLN A 335 12.23 -35.85 1.13
CA GLN A 335 11.19 -35.27 0.29
C GLN A 335 11.00 -35.99 -1.02
N GLY A 336 12.07 -36.55 -1.59
CA GLY A 336 12.02 -37.35 -2.81
C GLY A 336 11.18 -38.63 -2.63
N PRO A 337 11.56 -39.53 -1.70
CA PRO A 337 10.79 -40.73 -1.40
C PRO A 337 9.33 -40.45 -1.05
N ARG A 338 9.07 -39.45 -0.19
CA ARG A 338 7.71 -39.05 0.17
C ARG A 338 6.88 -38.64 -1.06
N ARG A 339 7.45 -37.84 -1.97
CA ARG A 339 6.72 -37.45 -3.19
C ARG A 339 6.46 -38.64 -4.10
N MET A 340 7.39 -39.60 -4.16
CA MET A 340 7.21 -40.84 -4.95
C MET A 340 6.05 -41.68 -4.40
N GLU A 341 5.89 -41.73 -3.09
CA GLU A 341 4.77 -42.41 -2.42
C GLU A 341 3.44 -41.72 -2.74
N ILE A 342 3.37 -40.37 -2.56
CA ILE A 342 2.17 -39.59 -2.92
C ILE A 342 1.79 -39.81 -4.39
N PHE A 343 2.76 -39.83 -5.29
CA PHE A 343 2.50 -40.03 -6.72
C PHE A 343 2.00 -41.44 -7.03
N ALA A 344 2.43 -42.46 -6.30
CA ALA A 344 1.97 -43.83 -6.48
C ALA A 344 0.45 -43.99 -6.15
N HIS A 345 -0.03 -43.21 -5.18
CA HIS A 345 -1.43 -43.23 -4.71
C HIS A 345 -2.27 -42.08 -5.27
N ALA A 346 -1.77 -41.33 -6.27
CA ALA A 346 -2.40 -40.10 -6.73
C ALA A 346 -3.80 -40.30 -7.35
N THR A 347 -4.12 -41.51 -7.84
CA THR A 347 -5.42 -41.86 -8.44
C THR A 347 -6.46 -42.34 -7.42
N GLU A 348 -6.05 -42.67 -6.18
CA GLU A 348 -6.97 -43.17 -5.16
C GLU A 348 -7.94 -42.09 -4.64
N LEU A 349 -7.50 -40.83 -4.65
CA LEU A 349 -8.32 -39.69 -4.33
C LEU A 349 -8.28 -38.71 -5.49
N SER A 350 -9.10 -38.92 -6.50
CA SER A 350 -9.22 -38.04 -7.67
C SER A 350 -10.69 -37.63 -7.88
N GLY A 351 -10.90 -36.52 -8.56
CA GLY A 351 -12.25 -36.12 -9.01
C GLY A 351 -12.78 -37.06 -10.08
N SER A 352 -14.09 -37.01 -10.34
CA SER A 352 -14.69 -37.76 -11.46
C SER A 352 -14.05 -37.35 -12.81
N ALA A 353 -14.06 -38.22 -13.80
CA ALA A 353 -13.48 -37.97 -15.12
C ALA A 353 -13.93 -36.64 -15.77
N PRO A 354 -15.22 -36.26 -15.75
CA PRO A 354 -15.66 -34.95 -16.22
C PRO A 354 -15.04 -33.78 -15.43
N THR A 355 -14.95 -33.92 -14.11
CA THR A 355 -14.32 -32.90 -13.23
C THR A 355 -12.82 -32.79 -13.55
N ALA A 356 -12.12 -33.91 -13.64
CA ALA A 356 -10.69 -33.94 -13.96
C ALA A 356 -10.39 -33.31 -15.34
N ASN A 357 -11.21 -33.62 -16.37
CA ASN A 357 -11.06 -33.04 -17.70
C ASN A 357 -11.27 -31.52 -17.72
N ALA A 358 -12.35 -31.03 -17.08
CA ALA A 358 -12.63 -29.60 -17.04
C ALA A 358 -11.61 -28.82 -16.19
N LYS A 359 -11.28 -29.33 -15.00
CA LYS A 359 -10.40 -28.63 -14.05
C LYS A 359 -8.92 -28.72 -14.44
N SER A 360 -8.48 -29.77 -15.11
CA SER A 360 -7.10 -29.84 -15.66
C SER A 360 -6.88 -28.79 -16.76
N LEU A 361 -7.90 -28.54 -17.61
CA LEU A 361 -7.84 -27.46 -18.60
C LEU A 361 -7.70 -26.09 -17.93
N LEU A 362 -8.50 -25.83 -16.88
CA LEU A 362 -8.38 -24.61 -16.08
C LEU A 362 -7.00 -24.50 -15.41
N ALA A 363 -6.52 -25.57 -14.79
CA ALA A 363 -5.23 -25.61 -14.12
C ALA A 363 -4.07 -25.28 -15.08
N LEU A 364 -4.08 -25.87 -16.30
CA LEU A 364 -3.11 -25.57 -17.34
C LEU A 364 -3.17 -24.10 -17.78
N SER A 365 -4.37 -23.55 -17.95
CA SER A 365 -4.54 -22.13 -18.31
C SER A 365 -3.99 -21.20 -17.23
N LEU A 366 -4.27 -21.49 -15.94
CA LEU A 366 -3.74 -20.72 -14.82
C LEU A 366 -2.21 -20.80 -14.72
N VAL A 367 -1.63 -21.99 -14.96
CA VAL A 367 -0.17 -22.19 -14.98
C VAL A 367 0.48 -21.40 -16.11
N GLN A 368 -0.12 -21.33 -17.29
CA GLN A 368 0.41 -20.51 -18.39
C GLN A 368 0.41 -19.02 -18.01
N MET A 369 -0.69 -18.52 -17.43
CA MET A 369 -0.75 -17.13 -16.94
C MET A 369 0.31 -16.86 -15.87
N LEU A 370 0.52 -17.79 -14.94
CA LEU A 370 1.55 -17.68 -13.90
C LEU A 370 2.96 -17.59 -14.48
N PHE A 371 3.30 -18.36 -15.52
CA PHE A 371 4.59 -18.27 -16.18
C PHE A 371 4.83 -16.91 -16.85
N VAL A 372 3.81 -16.39 -17.54
CA VAL A 372 3.90 -15.06 -18.15
C VAL A 372 4.11 -14.00 -17.09
N LEU A 373 3.31 -14.06 -16.02
CA LEU A 373 3.35 -13.08 -14.93
C LEU A 373 4.71 -13.10 -14.18
N GLU A 374 5.30 -14.28 -13.95
CA GLU A 374 6.63 -14.37 -13.30
C GLU A 374 7.75 -13.77 -14.19
N LYS A 375 7.66 -13.94 -15.51
CA LYS A 375 8.57 -13.25 -16.43
C LYS A 375 8.43 -11.73 -16.35
N GLN A 376 7.20 -11.20 -16.31
CA GLN A 376 6.97 -9.77 -16.15
C GLN A 376 7.48 -9.26 -14.81
N LEU A 377 7.21 -9.97 -13.72
CA LEU A 377 7.75 -9.62 -12.40
C LEU A 377 9.28 -9.55 -12.37
N ALA A 378 9.98 -10.40 -13.14
CA ALA A 378 11.44 -10.32 -13.27
C ALA A 378 11.88 -9.00 -13.93
N VAL A 379 11.17 -8.55 -14.97
CA VAL A 379 11.46 -7.26 -15.64
C VAL A 379 11.26 -6.10 -14.67
N TYR A 380 10.14 -6.08 -13.93
CA TYR A 380 9.88 -5.05 -12.92
C TYR A 380 10.96 -5.02 -11.84
N ARG A 381 11.38 -6.17 -11.31
CA ARG A 381 12.45 -6.26 -10.30
C ARG A 381 13.77 -5.71 -10.81
N GLN A 382 14.14 -6.04 -12.04
CA GLN A 382 15.35 -5.49 -12.68
C GLN A 382 15.26 -3.96 -12.82
N ARG A 383 14.10 -3.43 -13.24
CA ARG A 383 13.89 -1.96 -13.34
C ARG A 383 13.96 -1.28 -12.00
N ILE A 384 13.32 -1.86 -10.96
CA ILE A 384 13.36 -1.34 -9.58
C ILE A 384 14.81 -1.28 -9.07
N GLU A 385 15.58 -2.35 -9.27
CA GLU A 385 16.98 -2.42 -8.84
C GLU A 385 17.84 -1.34 -9.55
N ALA A 386 17.67 -1.18 -10.86
CA ALA A 386 18.38 -0.16 -11.62
C ALA A 386 18.04 1.28 -11.19
N LEU A 387 16.76 1.57 -10.91
CA LEU A 387 16.34 2.89 -10.42
C LEU A 387 16.82 3.13 -8.99
N PHE A 388 16.70 2.14 -8.12
CA PHE A 388 17.13 2.23 -6.73
C PHE A 388 18.64 2.46 -6.60
N ALA A 389 19.45 1.75 -7.38
CA ALA A 389 20.91 1.90 -7.38
C ALA A 389 21.39 3.31 -7.82
N ARG A 390 20.58 4.02 -8.60
CA ARG A 390 20.89 5.39 -9.05
C ARG A 390 20.53 6.46 -8.01
N HIS A 391 19.73 6.12 -7.00
CA HIS A 391 19.24 7.10 -6.03
C HIS A 391 20.31 7.42 -4.98
N PRO A 392 20.51 8.70 -4.60
CA PRO A 392 21.51 9.09 -3.60
C PRO A 392 21.34 8.41 -2.22
N ASP A 393 20.13 8.08 -1.84
CA ASP A 393 19.81 7.40 -0.57
C ASP A 393 19.81 5.86 -0.69
N HIS A 394 20.35 5.29 -1.79
CA HIS A 394 20.43 3.83 -2.00
C HIS A 394 21.09 3.10 -0.83
N ASP A 395 22.31 3.52 -0.45
CA ASP A 395 23.07 2.87 0.62
C ASP A 395 22.39 3.03 1.98
N LEU A 396 21.74 4.16 2.19
CA LEU A 396 21.02 4.47 3.43
C LEU A 396 19.87 3.48 3.64
N PHE A 397 19.00 3.29 2.64
CA PHE A 397 17.90 2.34 2.74
C PHE A 397 18.35 0.88 2.59
N GLY A 398 19.44 0.63 1.86
CA GLY A 398 20.09 -0.68 1.72
C GLY A 398 20.68 -1.20 3.03
N SER A 399 21.11 -0.31 3.95
CA SER A 399 21.65 -0.67 5.26
C SER A 399 20.62 -1.24 6.24
N LEU A 400 19.31 -1.11 5.94
CA LEU A 400 18.24 -1.57 6.81
C LEU A 400 18.21 -3.10 6.94
N PRO A 401 18.27 -3.67 8.17
CA PRO A 401 18.41 -5.10 8.38
C PRO A 401 17.19 -5.88 7.91
N GLY A 402 17.37 -6.69 6.88
CA GLY A 402 16.30 -7.52 6.30
C GLY A 402 15.42 -6.81 5.26
N ALA A 403 15.69 -5.56 4.88
CA ALA A 403 14.97 -4.88 3.82
C ALA A 403 15.30 -5.47 2.43
N GLY A 404 16.57 -5.71 2.15
CA GLY A 404 17.06 -6.30 0.90
C GLY A 404 16.58 -5.55 -0.35
N SER A 405 16.82 -6.16 -1.52
CA SER A 405 16.51 -5.57 -2.83
C SER A 405 15.01 -5.37 -3.12
N LYS A 406 14.12 -5.91 -2.29
CA LYS A 406 12.66 -5.81 -2.53
C LYS A 406 11.98 -4.76 -1.64
N ILE A 407 12.38 -4.64 -0.38
CA ILE A 407 11.67 -3.78 0.59
C ILE A 407 12.34 -2.42 0.69
N ALA A 408 13.67 -2.34 0.60
CA ALA A 408 14.40 -1.07 0.66
C ALA A 408 13.95 -0.07 -0.42
N PRO A 409 13.84 -0.46 -1.72
CA PRO A 409 13.31 0.43 -2.75
C PRO A 409 11.88 0.90 -2.49
N ARG A 410 11.01 0.01 -1.98
CA ARG A 410 9.62 0.35 -1.67
C ARG A 410 9.51 1.35 -0.52
N LEU A 411 10.35 1.20 0.52
CA LEU A 411 10.40 2.16 1.62
C LEU A 411 10.85 3.54 1.14
N LEU A 412 11.95 3.59 0.37
CA LEU A 412 12.45 4.83 -0.23
C LEU A 412 11.38 5.47 -1.13
N ALA A 413 10.79 4.70 -2.04
CA ALA A 413 9.79 5.17 -2.99
C ALA A 413 8.56 5.82 -2.32
N GLU A 414 8.11 5.29 -1.20
CA GLU A 414 6.92 5.79 -0.51
C GLU A 414 7.24 6.90 0.52
N ILE A 415 8.46 6.94 1.06
CA ILE A 415 8.93 8.02 1.92
C ILE A 415 9.29 9.24 1.07
N GLY A 416 9.91 9.02 -0.09
CA GLY A 416 10.35 10.08 -0.99
C GLY A 416 11.74 10.61 -0.64
N ASP A 417 12.14 11.69 -1.31
CA ASP A 417 13.44 12.35 -1.20
C ASP A 417 13.37 13.72 -0.50
N GLU A 418 12.18 14.28 -0.34
CA GLU A 418 11.94 15.58 0.29
C GLU A 418 11.90 15.50 1.81
N ARG A 419 13.02 15.87 2.46
CA ARG A 419 13.19 15.75 3.93
C ARG A 419 12.32 16.72 4.72
N ASP A 420 12.03 17.89 4.17
CA ASP A 420 11.21 18.92 4.82
C ASP A 420 9.70 18.58 4.83
N ARG A 421 9.30 17.58 4.02
CA ARG A 421 7.92 17.11 3.92
C ARG A 421 7.28 16.78 5.27
N PHE A 422 8.09 16.36 6.23
CA PHE A 422 7.61 15.93 7.55
C PHE A 422 7.83 16.98 8.65
N GLU A 423 8.20 18.22 8.30
CA GLU A 423 8.32 19.36 9.23
C GLU A 423 9.21 19.08 10.45
N GLY A 424 10.24 18.28 10.28
CA GLY A 424 11.17 17.92 11.35
C GLY A 424 10.60 16.93 12.38
N ASP A 425 9.44 16.29 12.12
CA ASP A 425 8.80 15.37 13.05
C ASP A 425 8.57 13.96 12.46
N ALA A 426 9.21 12.97 13.07
CA ALA A 426 9.03 11.55 12.73
C ALA A 426 7.55 11.08 12.88
N GLN A 427 6.76 11.74 13.72
CA GLN A 427 5.36 11.40 13.94
C GLN A 427 4.53 11.59 12.66
N ASN A 428 4.87 12.59 11.84
CA ASN A 428 4.21 12.80 10.56
C ASN A 428 4.44 11.62 9.60
N LEU A 429 5.67 11.08 9.54
CA LEU A 429 5.96 9.85 8.79
C LEU A 429 5.23 8.63 9.36
N GLN A 430 5.15 8.51 10.70
CA GLN A 430 4.40 7.43 11.36
C GLN A 430 2.89 7.52 11.10
N CYS A 431 2.34 8.73 11.00
CA CYS A 431 0.96 8.97 10.58
C CYS A 431 0.75 8.57 9.11
N LEU A 432 1.65 8.97 8.21
CA LEU A 432 1.61 8.61 6.79
C LEU A 432 1.66 7.09 6.61
N GLY A 433 2.54 6.38 7.34
CA GLY A 433 2.65 4.92 7.33
C GLY A 433 1.54 4.18 8.09
N GLY A 434 0.58 4.89 8.69
CA GLY A 434 -0.55 4.29 9.40
C GLY A 434 -0.19 3.49 10.64
N THR A 435 1.00 3.71 11.21
CA THR A 435 1.49 3.04 12.42
C THR A 435 1.12 3.80 13.70
N ALA A 436 1.00 5.13 13.62
CA ALA A 436 0.52 5.96 14.70
C ALA A 436 -0.99 5.76 14.92
N PRO A 437 -1.45 5.56 16.17
CA PRO A 437 -2.87 5.42 16.47
C PRO A 437 -3.62 6.75 16.28
N VAL A 438 -4.95 6.67 16.20
CA VAL A 438 -5.85 7.82 16.30
C VAL A 438 -6.48 7.77 17.67
N THR A 439 -6.37 8.86 18.43
CA THR A 439 -7.00 9.01 19.74
C THR A 439 -8.32 9.74 19.56
N MET A 440 -9.39 9.17 20.07
CA MET A 440 -10.69 9.82 20.26
C MET A 440 -10.82 10.15 21.74
N HIS A 441 -11.13 11.40 22.05
CA HIS A 441 -11.31 11.87 23.40
C HIS A 441 -12.60 12.70 23.47
N SER A 442 -13.50 12.31 24.35
CA SER A 442 -14.74 13.02 24.62
C SER A 442 -15.06 12.95 26.11
N GLY A 443 -14.96 14.07 26.80
CA GLY A 443 -15.10 14.14 28.26
C GLY A 443 -14.11 13.17 28.94
N LYS A 444 -14.64 12.23 29.74
CA LYS A 444 -13.86 11.20 30.46
C LYS A 444 -13.51 10.00 29.58
N TYR A 445 -14.09 9.89 28.38
CA TYR A 445 -13.86 8.76 27.48
C TYR A 445 -12.64 9.00 26.60
N ARG A 446 -11.65 8.08 26.66
CA ARG A 446 -10.47 8.09 25.79
C ARG A 446 -10.31 6.74 25.13
N HIS A 447 -10.41 6.70 23.82
CA HIS A 447 -10.22 5.49 23.01
C HIS A 447 -9.17 5.70 21.94
N CYS A 448 -8.33 4.68 21.72
CA CYS A 448 -7.31 4.68 20.66
C CYS A 448 -7.64 3.58 19.67
N HIS A 449 -7.75 3.93 18.40
CA HIS A 449 -7.97 2.96 17.33
C HIS A 449 -6.90 3.04 16.24
N ARG A 450 -6.90 2.05 15.36
CA ARG A 450 -5.99 1.98 14.22
C ARG A 450 -6.28 3.15 13.26
N ARG A 451 -5.21 3.79 12.76
CA ARG A 451 -5.30 4.79 11.69
C ARG A 451 -5.59 4.10 10.37
N TRP A 452 -6.73 4.41 9.76
CA TRP A 452 -7.12 3.90 8.45
C TRP A 452 -6.71 4.83 7.32
N ALA A 453 -6.84 6.14 7.52
CA ALA A 453 -6.39 7.19 6.61
C ALA A 453 -4.85 7.27 6.65
N CYS A 454 -4.19 6.63 5.69
CA CYS A 454 -2.73 6.57 5.57
C CYS A 454 -2.33 6.11 4.17
N ASN A 455 -1.06 6.26 3.81
CA ASN A 455 -0.50 5.64 2.61
C ASN A 455 -0.48 4.11 2.79
N LYS A 456 -1.32 3.40 2.02
CA LYS A 456 -1.47 1.94 2.13
C LYS A 456 -0.22 1.20 1.66
N HIS A 457 0.50 1.73 0.66
CA HIS A 457 1.73 1.14 0.14
C HIS A 457 2.87 1.25 1.16
N LEU A 458 3.06 2.43 1.78
CA LEU A 458 4.04 2.58 2.87
C LEU A 458 3.69 1.69 4.06
N ARG A 459 2.41 1.60 4.43
CA ARG A 459 1.95 0.70 5.51
C ARG A 459 2.28 -0.76 5.22
N HIS A 460 2.10 -1.20 3.98
CA HIS A 460 2.45 -2.54 3.55
C HIS A 460 3.96 -2.77 3.59
N ALA A 461 4.74 -1.85 3.02
CA ALA A 461 6.20 -1.94 3.01
C ALA A 461 6.79 -1.99 4.43
N ILE A 462 6.35 -1.11 5.33
CA ILE A 462 6.85 -1.09 6.72
C ILE A 462 6.40 -2.32 7.52
N HIS A 463 5.24 -2.90 7.22
CA HIS A 463 4.77 -4.14 7.85
C HIS A 463 5.66 -5.33 7.45
N LEU A 464 5.94 -5.48 6.16
CA LEU A 464 6.86 -6.51 5.65
C LEU A 464 8.27 -6.30 6.18
N PHE A 465 8.76 -5.06 6.23
CA PHE A 465 10.06 -4.75 6.79
C PHE A 465 10.15 -5.13 8.28
N ALA A 466 9.14 -4.76 9.07
CA ALA A 466 9.08 -5.11 10.48
C ALA A 466 9.15 -6.64 10.68
N GLU A 467 8.45 -7.42 9.86
CA GLU A 467 8.52 -8.88 9.88
C GLU A 467 9.93 -9.40 9.54
N LYS A 468 10.53 -8.93 8.46
CA LYS A 468 11.87 -9.37 8.02
C LYS A 468 12.98 -8.95 8.96
N SER A 469 12.80 -7.84 9.69
CA SER A 469 13.77 -7.38 10.69
C SER A 469 13.87 -8.31 11.89
N LEU A 470 12.87 -9.14 12.18
CA LEU A 470 12.88 -10.06 13.33
C LEU A 470 14.05 -11.04 13.28
N SER A 471 14.36 -11.61 12.12
CA SER A 471 15.45 -12.57 11.95
C SER A 471 16.83 -11.92 11.85
N ARG A 472 16.92 -10.60 11.74
CA ARG A 472 18.17 -9.88 11.50
C ARG A 472 18.55 -8.90 12.61
N CYS A 473 17.65 -8.69 13.58
CA CYS A 473 17.80 -7.64 14.57
C CYS A 473 17.26 -8.10 15.93
N ALA A 474 18.17 -8.39 16.87
CA ALA A 474 17.81 -8.97 18.17
C ALA A 474 16.81 -8.10 18.98
N TRP A 475 17.00 -6.77 19.01
CA TRP A 475 16.07 -5.89 19.73
C TRP A 475 14.66 -5.89 19.08
N ALA A 476 14.58 -6.05 17.76
CA ALA A 476 13.29 -6.12 17.07
C ALA A 476 12.53 -7.40 17.44
N GLN A 477 13.26 -8.53 17.52
CA GLN A 477 12.71 -9.80 17.97
C GLN A 477 12.18 -9.70 19.41
N ILE A 478 12.99 -9.19 20.36
CA ILE A 478 12.60 -9.01 21.76
C ILE A 478 11.37 -8.11 21.89
N TYR A 479 11.35 -6.98 21.15
CA TYR A 479 10.21 -6.07 21.14
C TYR A 479 8.93 -6.73 20.63
N TYR A 480 9.03 -7.51 19.57
CA TYR A 480 7.91 -8.25 19.01
C TYR A 480 7.39 -9.30 20.00
N GLU A 481 8.26 -10.12 20.57
CA GLU A 481 7.90 -11.18 21.53
C GLU A 481 7.24 -10.61 22.78
N TYR A 482 7.75 -9.51 23.33
CA TYR A 482 7.12 -8.81 24.44
C TYR A 482 5.66 -8.45 24.14
N HIS A 483 5.36 -7.96 22.95
CA HIS A 483 3.98 -7.66 22.59
C HIS A 483 3.15 -8.91 22.36
N ARG A 484 3.74 -10.00 21.87
CA ARG A 484 3.06 -11.30 21.75
C ARG A 484 2.76 -11.91 23.12
N LYS A 485 3.69 -11.86 24.07
CA LYS A 485 3.49 -12.27 25.48
C LYS A 485 2.35 -11.48 26.16
N LYS A 486 2.10 -10.23 25.74
CA LYS A 486 0.95 -9.39 26.16
C LYS A 486 -0.35 -9.67 25.37
N ASN A 487 -0.52 -10.84 24.78
CA ASN A 487 -1.69 -11.25 23.99
C ASN A 487 -2.06 -10.31 22.84
N ARG A 488 -1.09 -9.55 22.29
CA ARG A 488 -1.32 -8.76 21.07
C ARG A 488 -1.29 -9.67 19.85
N SER A 489 -2.16 -9.40 18.87
CA SER A 489 -2.15 -10.15 17.61
C SER A 489 -0.82 -9.94 16.87
N HIS A 490 -0.44 -10.89 16.00
CA HIS A 490 0.74 -10.80 15.15
C HIS A 490 0.82 -9.45 14.41
N SER A 491 -0.25 -9.08 13.73
CA SER A 491 -0.31 -7.82 12.99
C SER A 491 -0.21 -6.58 13.88
N ASP A 492 -0.74 -6.59 15.12
CA ASP A 492 -0.60 -5.46 16.04
C ASP A 492 0.83 -5.34 16.56
N ALA A 493 1.49 -6.46 16.89
CA ALA A 493 2.88 -6.47 17.32
C ALA A 493 3.82 -5.94 16.20
N LEU A 494 3.63 -6.39 14.95
CA LEU A 494 4.40 -5.89 13.81
C LEU A 494 4.12 -4.41 13.51
N ARG A 495 2.88 -3.95 13.63
CA ARG A 495 2.56 -2.53 13.47
C ARG A 495 3.27 -1.65 14.50
N ARG A 496 3.34 -2.10 15.76
CA ARG A 496 4.08 -1.42 16.85
C ARG A 496 5.57 -1.41 16.59
N LEU A 497 6.13 -2.51 16.10
CA LEU A 497 7.52 -2.57 15.69
C LEU A 497 7.79 -1.64 14.50
N GLY A 498 6.92 -1.65 13.48
CA GLY A 498 6.99 -0.73 12.35
C GLY A 498 6.91 0.75 12.76
N HIS A 499 6.13 1.07 13.79
CA HIS A 499 6.08 2.42 14.37
C HIS A 499 7.45 2.85 14.93
N ARG A 500 8.17 1.97 15.61
CA ARG A 500 9.53 2.23 16.06
C ARG A 500 10.49 2.36 14.89
N TRP A 501 10.42 1.46 13.92
CA TRP A 501 11.25 1.49 12.73
C TRP A 501 11.09 2.79 11.95
N LEU A 502 9.88 3.30 11.75
CA LEU A 502 9.68 4.57 11.05
C LEU A 502 10.35 5.74 11.76
N LYS A 503 10.42 5.76 13.10
CA LYS A 503 11.18 6.78 13.83
C LYS A 503 12.69 6.66 13.58
N ILE A 504 13.22 5.42 13.53
CA ILE A 504 14.64 5.16 13.26
C ILE A 504 14.97 5.55 11.82
N ILE A 505 14.16 5.08 10.85
CA ILE A 505 14.32 5.39 9.42
C ILE A 505 14.28 6.90 9.20
N TYR A 506 13.35 7.59 9.84
CA TYR A 506 13.26 9.05 9.76
C TYR A 506 14.57 9.73 10.22
N LYS A 507 15.11 9.32 11.36
CA LYS A 507 16.35 9.89 11.91
C LYS A 507 17.54 9.63 10.98
N MET A 508 17.75 8.38 10.55
CA MET A 508 18.78 8.02 9.56
C MET A 508 18.69 8.88 8.30
N TRP A 509 17.46 8.99 7.76
CA TRP A 509 17.20 9.67 6.50
C TRP A 509 17.45 11.18 6.59
N VAL A 510 17.03 11.83 7.70
CA VAL A 510 17.30 13.26 7.94
C VAL A 510 18.78 13.52 8.15
N ASP A 511 19.46 12.67 8.95
CA ASP A 511 20.88 12.81 9.25
C ASP A 511 21.79 12.32 8.11
N ARG A 512 21.23 11.69 7.07
CA ARG A 512 21.95 11.04 5.96
C ARG A 512 22.98 10.01 6.43
N THR A 513 22.65 9.27 7.50
CA THR A 513 23.51 8.24 8.08
C THR A 513 22.88 6.86 7.91
N PRO A 514 23.61 5.87 7.37
CA PRO A 514 23.13 4.48 7.31
C PRO A 514 22.77 3.92 8.69
N TYR A 515 21.97 2.86 8.72
CA TYR A 515 21.63 2.18 9.96
C TYR A 515 22.87 1.51 10.56
N ASP A 516 23.21 1.91 11.79
CA ASP A 516 24.28 1.33 12.58
C ASP A 516 23.66 0.62 13.81
N PRO A 517 23.76 -0.73 13.88
CA PRO A 517 23.25 -1.50 15.02
C PRO A 517 23.92 -1.14 16.35
N GLU A 518 25.23 -0.83 16.34
CA GLU A 518 25.97 -0.53 17.54
C GLU A 518 25.62 0.86 18.08
N LEU A 519 25.52 1.85 17.19
CA LEU A 519 25.07 3.19 17.54
C LEU A 519 23.65 3.13 18.12
N HIS A 520 22.77 2.36 17.48
CA HIS A 520 21.40 2.17 17.96
C HIS A 520 21.40 1.52 19.36
N HIS A 521 22.21 0.50 19.57
CA HIS A 521 22.35 -0.18 20.86
C HIS A 521 22.85 0.78 21.94
N ARG A 522 23.93 1.53 21.69
CA ARG A 522 24.46 2.53 22.62
C ARG A 522 23.42 3.59 23.00
N ASN A 523 22.70 4.13 22.01
CA ASN A 523 21.64 5.10 22.24
C ASN A 523 20.49 4.51 23.08
N GLN A 524 20.13 3.27 22.86
CA GLN A 524 19.11 2.58 23.65
C GLN A 524 19.53 2.42 25.12
N LEU A 525 20.79 2.05 25.38
CA LEU A 525 21.36 1.96 26.73
C LEU A 525 21.41 3.33 27.43
N GLN A 526 21.92 4.34 26.72
CA GLN A 526 22.04 5.69 27.25
C GLN A 526 20.70 6.31 27.67
N HIS A 527 19.63 6.01 26.90
CA HIS A 527 18.28 6.49 27.18
C HIS A 527 17.44 5.54 28.05
N GLY A 528 18.04 4.54 28.68
CA GLY A 528 17.38 3.63 29.62
C GLY A 528 16.22 2.85 28.99
N SER A 529 16.41 2.33 27.77
CA SER A 529 15.35 1.60 27.08
C SER A 529 14.95 0.34 27.83
N TRP A 530 13.68 0.20 28.15
CA TRP A 530 13.10 -0.97 28.82
C TRP A 530 13.33 -2.30 28.10
N ILE A 531 13.64 -2.29 26.79
CA ILE A 531 13.92 -3.48 25.99
C ILE A 531 15.13 -4.25 26.56
N PHE A 532 16.13 -3.55 27.10
CA PHE A 532 17.30 -4.17 27.69
C PHE A 532 17.07 -4.64 29.12
N GLN A 533 16.09 -4.06 29.81
CA GLN A 533 15.70 -4.54 31.16
C GLN A 533 15.05 -5.93 31.07
N LEU A 534 14.41 -6.28 29.94
CA LEU A 534 13.82 -7.61 29.72
C LEU A 534 14.88 -8.72 29.55
N LYS A 535 16.08 -8.41 29.02
CA LYS A 535 17.17 -9.39 28.90
C LYS A 535 17.88 -9.70 30.23
N ALA A 536 17.79 -8.81 31.21
CA ALA A 536 18.39 -9.02 32.51
C ALA A 536 17.53 -9.91 33.44
N CYS A 537 16.32 -10.28 33.01
CA CYS A 537 15.39 -11.13 33.78
C CYS A 537 15.25 -12.55 33.21
N GLU A 538 15.92 -12.91 32.11
CA GLU A 538 16.10 -14.25 31.57
C GLU A 538 17.54 -14.75 31.89
#